data_14fe1a26009fb11c7d81495dc26751e3
#
_entry.id   14fe1a26009fb11c7d81495dc26751e3
#
_cell.length_a   1.000
_cell.length_b   1.000
_cell.length_c   1.000
_cell.angle_alpha   90.00
_cell.angle_beta   90.00
_cell.angle_gamma   90.00
#
_symmetry.space_group_name_H-M   'P 1'
#
loop_
_entity.id
_entity.type
_entity.pdbx_description
1 polymer ?
#
loop_
_entity_poly.entity_id
_entity_poly.type
_entity_poly.pdbx_seq_one_letter_code
_entity_poly.pdbx_strand_id
1 'polypeptide(L)'
;IDEDQHVSYTFTDKQGHILLERQMQGSEQHDTYYVYNDLDNLCFVLQPMYQSVSNLDQYAFQYKYDNRNRCNWKKLPGASAVSYVYDEADNMIFSQDGKQYASKQWSFYLYDKFHRLAVQGVCSNTNTAAVSNVIVSCTRVNSNSGLGNSGYTSSFALVSPEVHRVNY
;
A
#
# COMPACT_ATOMS: atom_id res chain seq x y z
N ILE A 1 -30.15 -9.90 9.91
CA ILE A 1 -31.20 -8.90 9.56
C ILE A 1 -30.93 -7.73 10.48
N ASP A 2 -30.75 -6.54 9.90
CA ASP A 2 -30.57 -5.30 10.62
C ASP A 2 -31.93 -4.67 11.04
N GLU A 3 -31.89 -3.51 11.72
CA GLU A 3 -33.08 -2.78 12.18
C GLU A 3 -34.01 -2.34 11.02
N ASP A 4 -33.45 -2.16 9.82
CA ASP A 4 -34.16 -1.79 8.59
C ASP A 4 -34.59 -3.01 7.75
N GLN A 5 -34.52 -4.22 8.30
CA GLN A 5 -34.86 -5.50 7.67
C GLN A 5 -33.98 -5.86 6.45
N HIS A 6 -32.79 -5.25 6.31
CA HIS A 6 -31.83 -5.69 5.31
C HIS A 6 -31.27 -7.07 5.70
N VAL A 7 -31.20 -7.94 4.70
CA VAL A 7 -30.63 -9.29 4.88
C VAL A 7 -29.29 -9.35 4.18
N SER A 8 -28.26 -9.78 4.87
CA SER A 8 -26.93 -10.05 4.29
C SER A 8 -26.59 -11.53 4.40
N TYR A 9 -25.92 -12.04 3.39
CA TYR A 9 -25.38 -13.39 3.35
C TYR A 9 -23.89 -13.32 3.08
N THR A 10 -23.10 -14.09 3.83
CA THR A 10 -21.66 -14.23 3.61
C THR A 10 -21.35 -15.67 3.26
N PHE A 11 -20.65 -15.87 2.16
CA PHE A 11 -20.22 -17.17 1.67
C PHE A 11 -18.71 -17.29 1.83
N THR A 12 -18.27 -18.35 2.46
CA THR A 12 -16.86 -18.61 2.73
C THR A 12 -16.43 -19.94 2.12
N ASP A 13 -15.15 -20.06 1.83
CA ASP A 13 -14.53 -21.35 1.49
C ASP A 13 -14.30 -22.21 2.75
N LYS A 14 -13.65 -23.37 2.56
CA LYS A 14 -13.32 -24.28 3.68
C LYS A 14 -12.22 -23.75 4.59
N GLN A 15 -11.42 -22.81 4.14
CA GLN A 15 -10.35 -22.14 4.87
C GLN A 15 -10.88 -20.94 5.68
N GLY A 16 -12.10 -20.47 5.40
CA GLY A 16 -12.74 -19.34 6.06
C GLY A 16 -12.57 -18.02 5.30
N HIS A 17 -12.03 -18.02 4.08
CA HIS A 17 -11.98 -16.81 3.24
C HIS A 17 -13.39 -16.47 2.77
N ILE A 18 -13.75 -15.21 2.87
CA ILE A 18 -15.00 -14.70 2.30
C ILE A 18 -14.85 -14.66 0.78
N LEU A 19 -15.70 -15.36 0.06
CA LEU A 19 -15.74 -15.38 -1.40
C LEU A 19 -16.79 -14.42 -1.96
N LEU A 20 -17.90 -14.27 -1.25
CA LEU A 20 -19.04 -13.45 -1.66
C LEU A 20 -19.77 -12.90 -0.44
N GLU A 21 -20.04 -11.61 -0.48
CA GLU A 21 -21.04 -10.96 0.38
C GLU A 21 -22.21 -10.49 -0.46
N ARG A 22 -23.40 -10.94 -0.11
CA ARG A 22 -24.66 -10.55 -0.76
C ARG A 22 -25.48 -9.69 0.18
N GLN A 23 -25.83 -8.50 -0.25
CA GLN A 23 -26.81 -7.65 0.42
C GLN A 23 -28.12 -7.65 -0.36
N MET A 24 -29.25 -7.84 0.34
CA MET A 24 -30.59 -7.82 -0.24
C MET A 24 -31.25 -6.50 0.08
N GLN A 25 -31.71 -5.80 -0.96
CA GLN A 25 -32.55 -4.61 -0.84
C GLN A 25 -33.91 -4.91 -1.50
N GLY A 26 -34.87 -5.39 -0.72
CA GLY A 26 -36.10 -5.97 -1.26
C GLY A 26 -35.80 -7.22 -2.08
N SER A 27 -36.08 -7.21 -3.38
CA SER A 27 -35.76 -8.29 -4.32
C SER A 27 -34.42 -8.10 -5.05
N GLU A 28 -33.78 -6.96 -4.89
CA GLU A 28 -32.48 -6.67 -5.53
C GLU A 28 -31.33 -7.29 -4.75
N GLN A 29 -30.35 -7.84 -5.50
CA GLN A 29 -29.14 -8.44 -4.96
C GLN A 29 -27.94 -7.56 -5.28
N HIS A 30 -27.16 -7.23 -4.27
CA HIS A 30 -25.91 -6.48 -4.37
C HIS A 30 -24.78 -7.37 -3.91
N ASP A 31 -24.08 -7.96 -4.88
CA ASP A 31 -23.03 -8.95 -4.65
C ASP A 31 -21.64 -8.31 -4.70
N THR A 32 -20.85 -8.51 -3.65
CA THR A 32 -19.42 -8.17 -3.61
C THR A 32 -18.60 -9.46 -3.60
N TYR A 33 -17.74 -9.65 -4.61
CA TYR A 33 -16.87 -10.82 -4.73
C TYR A 33 -15.46 -10.52 -4.25
N TYR A 34 -14.85 -11.50 -3.60
CA TYR A 34 -13.47 -11.48 -3.11
C TYR A 34 -12.67 -12.54 -3.86
N VAL A 35 -11.54 -12.12 -4.45
CA VAL A 35 -10.69 -13.00 -5.26
C VAL A 35 -9.31 -13.05 -4.64
N TYR A 36 -8.83 -14.26 -4.40
CA TYR A 36 -7.54 -14.53 -3.78
C TYR A 36 -6.59 -15.20 -4.80
N ASN A 37 -5.29 -15.07 -4.57
CA ASN A 37 -4.28 -15.82 -5.31
C ASN A 37 -3.98 -17.18 -4.63
N ASP A 38 -3.08 -17.95 -5.23
CA ASP A 38 -2.67 -19.29 -4.73
C ASP A 38 -1.94 -19.25 -3.36
N LEU A 39 -1.61 -18.06 -2.85
CA LEU A 39 -0.98 -17.83 -1.55
C LEU A 39 -1.95 -17.19 -0.54
N ASP A 40 -3.25 -17.29 -0.79
CA ASP A 40 -4.35 -16.78 0.03
C ASP A 40 -4.35 -15.24 0.21
N ASN A 41 -3.64 -14.50 -0.64
CA ASN A 41 -3.67 -13.05 -0.62
C ASN A 41 -4.87 -12.51 -1.40
N LEU A 42 -5.61 -11.57 -0.83
CA LEU A 42 -6.73 -10.89 -1.48
C LEU A 42 -6.23 -10.05 -2.66
N CYS A 43 -6.60 -10.39 -3.88
CA CYS A 43 -6.18 -9.68 -5.10
C CYS A 43 -7.21 -8.69 -5.61
N PHE A 44 -8.50 -9.02 -5.48
CA PHE A 44 -9.59 -8.14 -5.91
C PHE A 44 -10.76 -8.18 -4.94
N VAL A 45 -11.39 -7.01 -4.77
CA VAL A 45 -12.76 -6.91 -4.25
C VAL A 45 -13.60 -6.28 -5.35
N LEU A 46 -14.50 -7.07 -5.94
CA LEU A 46 -15.36 -6.68 -7.06
C LEU A 46 -16.69 -6.19 -6.50
N GLN A 47 -16.94 -4.89 -6.60
CA GLN A 47 -18.18 -4.27 -6.13
C GLN A 47 -19.37 -4.67 -7.02
N PRO A 48 -20.64 -4.53 -6.54
CA PRO A 48 -21.84 -4.93 -7.30
C PRO A 48 -21.90 -4.34 -8.71
N MET A 49 -21.52 -3.10 -8.91
CA MET A 49 -21.52 -2.45 -10.23
C MET A 49 -20.54 -3.07 -11.23
N TYR A 50 -19.48 -3.76 -10.76
CA TYR A 50 -18.53 -4.45 -11.65
C TYR A 50 -19.22 -5.52 -12.49
N GLN A 51 -20.21 -6.22 -11.95
CA GLN A 51 -20.94 -7.28 -12.65
C GLN A 51 -21.73 -6.76 -13.86
N SER A 52 -22.22 -5.53 -13.80
CA SER A 52 -22.97 -4.90 -14.89
C SER A 52 -22.07 -4.24 -15.93
N VAL A 53 -20.94 -3.65 -15.51
CA VAL A 53 -20.09 -2.77 -16.35
C VAL A 53 -18.76 -3.41 -16.70
N SER A 54 -18.28 -4.38 -15.91
CA SER A 54 -16.97 -5.07 -16.09
C SER A 54 -15.76 -4.14 -16.17
N ASN A 55 -15.79 -3.02 -15.43
CA ASN A 55 -14.74 -2.03 -15.37
C ASN A 55 -13.99 -2.14 -14.03
N LEU A 56 -12.81 -2.82 -14.03
CA LEU A 56 -11.96 -2.99 -12.85
C LEU A 56 -11.48 -1.66 -12.28
N ASP A 57 -11.20 -0.69 -13.13
CA ASP A 57 -10.65 0.59 -12.70
C ASP A 57 -11.64 1.42 -11.87
N GLN A 58 -12.92 1.28 -12.15
CA GLN A 58 -13.96 2.04 -11.48
C GLN A 58 -14.67 1.28 -10.34
N TYR A 59 -14.71 -0.05 -10.41
CA TYR A 59 -15.56 -0.84 -9.52
C TYR A 59 -14.84 -1.98 -8.79
N ALA A 60 -13.49 -2.00 -8.81
CA ALA A 60 -12.73 -2.99 -8.08
C ALA A 60 -11.64 -2.37 -7.21
N PHE A 61 -11.51 -2.88 -5.98
CA PHE A 61 -10.26 -2.76 -5.24
C PHE A 61 -9.30 -3.79 -5.80
N GLN A 62 -8.05 -3.39 -6.02
CA GLN A 62 -7.03 -4.23 -6.63
C GLN A 62 -5.76 -4.19 -5.78
N TYR A 63 -5.13 -5.35 -5.60
CA TYR A 63 -3.91 -5.50 -4.81
C TYR A 63 -2.91 -6.38 -5.55
N LYS A 64 -1.62 -6.06 -5.40
CA LYS A 64 -0.51 -6.91 -5.86
C LYS A 64 0.48 -7.07 -4.73
N TYR A 65 1.16 -8.21 -4.75
CA TYR A 65 2.09 -8.60 -3.70
C TYR A 65 3.45 -8.93 -4.31
N ASP A 66 4.48 -8.75 -3.53
CA ASP A 66 5.82 -9.19 -3.89
C ASP A 66 6.03 -10.68 -3.54
N ASN A 67 7.25 -11.19 -3.80
CA ASN A 67 7.62 -12.59 -3.52
C ASN A 67 7.71 -12.94 -2.02
N ARG A 68 7.55 -11.96 -1.14
CA ARG A 68 7.48 -12.13 0.32
C ARG A 68 6.06 -11.90 0.88
N ASN A 69 5.04 -11.90 0.00
CA ASN A 69 3.64 -11.66 0.33
C ASN A 69 3.34 -10.28 0.95
N ARG A 70 4.21 -9.27 0.71
CA ARG A 70 3.94 -7.90 1.12
C ARG A 70 3.18 -7.18 0.02
N CYS A 71 2.09 -6.47 0.37
CA CYS A 71 1.34 -5.68 -0.61
C CYS A 71 2.23 -4.54 -1.14
N ASN A 72 2.69 -4.64 -2.39
CA ASN A 72 3.57 -3.65 -3.02
C ASN A 72 2.84 -2.71 -3.99
N TRP A 73 1.54 -2.94 -4.23
CA TRP A 73 0.72 -2.09 -5.08
C TRP A 73 -0.75 -2.25 -4.72
N LYS A 74 -1.48 -1.15 -4.63
CA LYS A 74 -2.93 -1.18 -4.49
C LYS A 74 -3.60 -0.09 -5.31
N LYS A 75 -4.83 -0.36 -5.72
CA LYS A 75 -5.69 0.60 -6.41
C LYS A 75 -7.10 0.53 -5.85
N LEU A 76 -7.63 1.68 -5.46
CA LEU A 76 -9.02 1.82 -5.04
C LEU A 76 -9.90 2.11 -6.27
N PRO A 77 -11.21 1.79 -6.22
CA PRO A 77 -12.16 2.14 -7.27
C PRO A 77 -12.09 3.63 -7.64
N GLY A 78 -11.92 3.92 -8.93
CA GLY A 78 -11.85 5.28 -9.46
C GLY A 78 -10.63 6.12 -9.07
N ALA A 79 -9.70 5.57 -8.28
CA ALA A 79 -8.52 6.28 -7.84
C ALA A 79 -7.26 5.85 -8.62
N SER A 80 -6.22 6.66 -8.55
CA SER A 80 -4.87 6.26 -9.01
C SER A 80 -4.29 5.21 -8.07
N ALA A 81 -3.41 4.37 -8.62
CA ALA A 81 -2.70 3.37 -7.84
C ALA A 81 -1.69 3.99 -6.87
N VAL A 82 -1.42 3.27 -5.79
CA VAL A 82 -0.32 3.55 -4.85
C VAL A 82 0.65 2.37 -4.88
N SER A 83 1.94 2.67 -5.05
CA SER A 83 3.03 1.69 -5.03
C SER A 83 3.82 1.78 -3.73
N TYR A 84 4.36 0.66 -3.28
CA TYR A 84 5.19 0.56 -2.09
C TYR A 84 6.46 -0.23 -2.40
N VAL A 85 7.57 0.18 -1.82
CA VAL A 85 8.85 -0.53 -1.92
C VAL A 85 9.38 -0.78 -0.51
N TYR A 86 9.70 -2.03 -0.25
CA TYR A 86 10.19 -2.49 1.04
C TYR A 86 11.67 -2.88 0.92
N ASP A 87 12.40 -2.69 2.00
CA ASP A 87 13.76 -3.19 2.14
C ASP A 87 13.80 -4.68 2.53
N GLU A 88 15.00 -5.22 2.68
CA GLU A 88 15.19 -6.63 3.07
C GLU A 88 14.74 -6.91 4.51
N ALA A 89 14.66 -5.89 5.37
CA ALA A 89 14.18 -5.99 6.75
C ALA A 89 12.66 -5.72 6.89
N ASP A 90 11.89 -5.75 5.77
CA ASP A 90 10.44 -5.51 5.70
C ASP A 90 9.98 -4.09 6.07
N ASN A 91 10.89 -3.12 6.16
CA ASN A 91 10.50 -1.73 6.32
C ASN A 91 10.01 -1.17 4.99
N MET A 92 8.89 -0.47 4.98
CA MET A 92 8.44 0.30 3.81
C MET A 92 9.30 1.55 3.66
N ILE A 93 10.22 1.55 2.70
CA ILE A 93 11.16 2.65 2.48
C ILE A 93 10.59 3.70 1.54
N PHE A 94 9.83 3.28 0.52
CA PHE A 94 9.22 4.22 -0.42
C PHE A 94 7.73 3.94 -0.62
N SER A 95 6.96 5.01 -0.83
CA SER A 95 5.61 4.95 -1.39
C SER A 95 5.44 6.00 -2.48
N GLN A 96 4.55 5.72 -3.44
CA GLN A 96 4.24 6.63 -4.53
C GLN A 96 2.75 6.59 -4.84
N ASP A 97 2.08 7.72 -4.72
CA ASP A 97 0.70 7.89 -5.18
C ASP A 97 0.62 8.40 -6.63
N GLY A 98 -0.60 8.58 -7.16
CA GLY A 98 -0.78 9.03 -8.54
C GLY A 98 -0.25 10.44 -8.83
N LYS A 99 -0.24 11.35 -7.87
CA LYS A 99 0.32 12.70 -8.02
C LYS A 99 1.85 12.63 -8.03
N GLN A 100 2.42 11.86 -7.12
CA GLN A 100 3.86 11.63 -7.04
C GLN A 100 4.38 10.89 -8.29
N TYR A 101 3.60 9.93 -8.82
CA TYR A 101 3.92 9.26 -10.09
C TYR A 101 4.04 10.27 -11.24
N ALA A 102 3.08 11.18 -11.37
CA ALA A 102 3.11 12.23 -12.41
C ALA A 102 4.30 13.20 -12.25
N SER A 103 4.69 13.53 -11.01
CA SER A 103 5.82 14.41 -10.70
C SER A 103 7.17 13.69 -10.58
N LYS A 104 7.20 12.36 -10.78
CA LYS A 104 8.38 11.49 -10.61
C LYS A 104 9.01 11.60 -9.21
N GLN A 105 8.19 11.74 -8.21
CA GLN A 105 8.58 11.83 -6.81
C GLN A 105 8.15 10.59 -6.04
N TRP A 106 8.82 10.34 -4.92
CA TRP A 106 8.49 9.29 -3.97
C TRP A 106 8.47 9.86 -2.57
N SER A 107 7.53 9.44 -1.75
CA SER A 107 7.69 9.57 -0.30
C SER A 107 8.74 8.57 0.17
N PHE A 108 9.63 8.99 1.06
CA PHE A 108 10.58 8.09 1.70
C PHE A 108 10.38 8.03 3.21
N TYR A 109 10.71 6.89 3.77
CA TYR A 109 10.60 6.59 5.21
C TYR A 109 11.89 5.89 5.65
N LEU A 110 12.56 6.45 6.64
CA LEU A 110 13.79 5.89 7.19
C LEU A 110 13.58 5.51 8.65
N TYR A 111 14.03 4.34 8.99
CA TYR A 111 13.85 3.74 10.31
C TYR A 111 15.18 3.61 11.03
N ASP A 112 15.15 3.81 12.34
CA ASP A 112 16.31 3.57 13.20
C ASP A 112 16.53 2.05 13.42
N LYS A 113 17.61 1.72 14.15
CA LYS A 113 17.95 0.31 14.47
C LYS A 113 16.89 -0.46 15.28
N PHE A 114 15.87 0.22 15.78
CA PHE A 114 14.75 -0.37 16.51
C PHE A 114 13.46 -0.41 15.67
N HIS A 115 13.57 -0.23 14.35
CA HIS A 115 12.46 -0.14 13.40
C HIS A 115 11.44 0.98 13.72
N ARG A 116 11.87 2.05 14.38
CA ARG A 116 11.05 3.24 14.60
C ARG A 116 11.30 4.25 13.48
N LEU A 117 10.22 4.85 12.96
CA LEU A 117 10.33 5.88 11.94
C LEU A 117 11.12 7.08 12.49
N ALA A 118 12.29 7.33 11.91
CA ALA A 118 13.17 8.43 12.30
C ALA A 118 13.00 9.66 11.40
N VAL A 119 12.96 9.46 10.08
CA VAL A 119 12.87 10.56 9.10
C VAL A 119 11.91 10.19 8.00
N GLN A 120 11.09 11.13 7.55
CA GLN A 120 10.28 11.02 6.35
C GLN A 120 10.31 12.29 5.51
N GLY A 121 10.08 12.14 4.22
CA GLY A 121 10.05 13.26 3.28
C GLY A 121 9.73 12.80 1.86
N VAL A 122 10.11 13.59 0.88
CA VAL A 122 9.99 13.26 -0.53
C VAL A 122 11.36 13.27 -1.22
N CYS A 123 11.52 12.52 -2.30
CA CYS A 123 12.74 12.43 -3.08
C CYS A 123 12.41 12.10 -4.54
N SER A 124 13.41 12.19 -5.43
CA SER A 124 13.28 11.94 -6.87
C SER A 124 14.03 10.68 -7.32
N ASN A 125 14.11 9.66 -6.46
CA ASN A 125 14.81 8.42 -6.78
C ASN A 125 14.18 7.69 -7.96
N THR A 126 15.01 7.26 -8.92
CA THR A 126 14.58 6.48 -10.09
C THR A 126 14.82 4.98 -9.94
N ASN A 127 15.77 4.57 -9.07
CA ASN A 127 16.12 3.17 -8.83
C ASN A 127 15.65 2.71 -7.45
N THR A 128 14.37 2.90 -7.16
CA THR A 128 13.80 2.50 -5.86
C THR A 128 13.75 0.99 -5.66
N ALA A 129 13.64 0.21 -6.76
CA ALA A 129 13.62 -1.25 -6.70
C ALA A 129 14.91 -1.86 -6.11
N ALA A 130 16.05 -1.18 -6.21
CA ALA A 130 17.31 -1.64 -5.61
C ALA A 130 17.25 -1.76 -4.07
N VAL A 131 16.32 -1.07 -3.43
CA VAL A 131 16.09 -1.13 -1.97
C VAL A 131 15.67 -2.52 -1.51
N SER A 132 14.94 -3.28 -2.33
CA SER A 132 14.44 -4.60 -1.94
C SER A 132 15.55 -5.65 -1.68
N ASN A 133 16.78 -5.37 -2.09
CA ASN A 133 17.94 -6.25 -1.92
C ASN A 133 18.92 -5.78 -0.84
N VAL A 134 18.57 -4.79 -0.04
CA VAL A 134 19.42 -4.23 1.01
C VAL A 134 18.59 -3.88 2.25
N ILE A 135 19.25 -3.86 3.41
CA ILE A 135 18.67 -3.29 4.63
C ILE A 135 19.04 -1.80 4.66
N VAL A 136 18.03 -0.94 4.69
CA VAL A 136 18.24 0.51 4.75
C VAL A 136 18.37 0.93 6.21
N SER A 137 19.56 1.39 6.60
CA SER A 137 19.80 1.91 7.94
C SER A 137 19.73 3.44 7.96
N CYS A 138 19.16 3.98 9.04
CA CYS A 138 19.16 5.39 9.35
C CYS A 138 19.99 5.62 10.61
N THR A 139 21.03 6.45 10.50
CA THR A 139 21.96 6.70 11.60
C THR A 139 21.90 8.16 12.02
N ARG A 140 21.85 8.39 13.33
CA ARG A 140 21.90 9.74 13.89
C ARG A 140 23.31 10.33 13.76
N VAL A 141 23.40 11.56 13.31
CA VAL A 141 24.61 12.36 13.22
C VAL A 141 24.42 13.66 14.00
N ASN A 142 25.36 14.59 13.93
CA ASN A 142 25.22 15.89 14.60
C ASN A 142 23.96 16.64 14.12
N SER A 143 23.28 17.32 15.03
CA SER A 143 22.19 18.24 14.69
C SER A 143 22.69 19.27 13.67
N ASN A 144 21.84 19.64 12.73
CA ASN A 144 22.17 20.53 11.60
C ASN A 144 23.09 19.90 10.52
N SER A 145 23.17 18.59 10.47
CA SER A 145 23.85 17.85 9.38
C SER A 145 22.99 16.68 8.89
N GLY A 146 23.50 15.91 7.91
CA GLY A 146 22.77 14.80 7.31
C GLY A 146 21.70 15.24 6.31
N LEU A 147 20.68 14.40 6.10
CA LEU A 147 19.58 14.62 5.14
C LEU A 147 18.79 15.87 5.52
N GLY A 148 18.84 16.89 4.68
CA GLY A 148 18.08 18.14 4.90
C GLY A 148 18.31 18.76 6.29
N ASN A 149 19.52 18.66 6.85
CA ASN A 149 19.86 19.09 8.21
C ASN A 149 19.02 18.41 9.32
N SER A 150 18.54 17.21 9.06
CA SER A 150 17.69 16.43 9.99
C SER A 150 18.44 15.85 11.19
N GLY A 151 19.78 15.83 11.16
CA GLY A 151 20.59 15.11 12.13
C GLY A 151 20.65 13.59 11.88
N TYR A 152 20.25 13.15 10.70
CA TYR A 152 20.25 11.74 10.29
C TYR A 152 20.85 11.53 8.90
N THR A 153 21.47 10.38 8.69
CA THR A 153 21.94 9.90 7.38
C THR A 153 21.30 8.57 7.05
N SER A 154 21.24 8.25 5.75
CA SER A 154 20.75 6.98 5.24
C SER A 154 21.87 6.19 4.58
N SER A 155 21.87 4.85 4.76
CA SER A 155 22.77 3.97 4.02
C SER A 155 22.39 3.84 2.54
N PHE A 156 21.14 4.15 2.19
CA PHE A 156 20.67 4.20 0.80
C PHE A 156 20.67 5.64 0.30
N ALA A 157 21.23 5.85 -0.90
CA ALA A 157 21.33 7.18 -1.49
C ALA A 157 19.95 7.72 -1.90
N LEU A 158 19.55 8.86 -1.35
CA LEU A 158 18.36 9.60 -1.73
C LEU A 158 18.73 10.71 -2.71
N VAL A 159 17.94 10.86 -3.77
CA VAL A 159 18.12 11.90 -4.79
C VAL A 159 17.20 13.08 -4.46
N SER A 160 17.80 14.26 -4.31
CA SER A 160 17.09 15.50 -3.99
C SER A 160 16.10 15.34 -2.83
N PRO A 161 16.54 14.84 -1.64
CA PRO A 161 15.63 14.61 -0.53
C PRO A 161 15.15 15.92 0.09
N GLU A 162 13.85 16.03 0.26
CA GLU A 162 13.19 17.09 1.04
C GLU A 162 12.59 16.44 2.29
N VAL A 163 13.14 16.79 3.46
CA VAL A 163 12.71 16.21 4.74
C VAL A 163 11.51 16.98 5.27
N HIS A 164 10.41 16.28 5.53
CA HIS A 164 9.18 16.87 6.04
C HIS A 164 9.00 16.65 7.54
N ARG A 165 9.54 15.56 8.09
CA ARG A 165 9.40 15.19 9.50
C ARG A 165 10.62 14.46 10.02
N VAL A 166 11.01 14.81 11.22
CA VAL A 166 12.04 14.12 12.01
C VAL A 166 11.43 13.73 13.36
N ASN A 167 11.60 12.48 13.75
CA ASN A 167 11.21 11.96 15.06
C ASN A 167 12.48 11.75 15.90
N TYR A 168 12.52 12.31 17.09
CA TYR A 168 13.66 12.24 18.03
C TYR A 168 13.45 11.21 19.12
#